data_a87df4ffa84c64f8e86c8571c9bb4f9d
#
_entry.id   a87df4ffa84c64f8e86c8571c9bb4f9d
#
_cell.length_a   1.000
_cell.length_b   1.000
_cell.length_c   1.000
_cell.angle_alpha   90.00
_cell.angle_beta   90.00
_cell.angle_gamma   90.00
#
_symmetry.space_group_name_H-M   'P 1'
#
loop_
_entity.id
_entity.type
_entity.pdbx_description
1 polymer ?
#
loop_
_entity_poly.entity_id
_entity_poly.type
_entity_poly.pdbx_seq_one_letter_code
_entity_poly.pdbx_strand_id
1 'polypeptide(L)'
;MPENASADRHRYLTLDEFESDASMDDLLDLSCPGCGADLLDDELFDSHRVCGTCKRHFPMRPRERIALLADANSFVEMNQALVSIEPVRFGNVSQSKPSETDALAEAVVTGVATFGGREAVVVAMDDTLIGPMLGAITGEKTLAAFELAHQRRIPCVLIISGGTARVDPGALSLVQHNRLAATFARLHVSGVPVIGVMTHPTSASIFQSLASHCDLLVAEPGARVGALGGLPAGVEDEPTTPEDLMASGLLDSVVSREALRGFLSRLMDLITNEAAGPRPAPVPRPEPALPSAREALAAAQRSSRPTAREVAASIASMWIPVRGDRLERDDDAIIGGIARVQHTSLVIVAFDRKAGMPTLSSVRKATRLARLAGHLDLPLLLLVDTPAAALLQPSPFPVGQAAAQLASVLSLLPVPVVSVVVGVAAGPLGLAALQADRVLMQTNAVMCNTVADTQLPHGGRRRGTDDFGTVAPAHECVRLGIADTVIDEPRPSADVDPESASLAVNHAAIAAITEVSASGQRRLLDRREQRLRTLGQSTPGGRAEASHEVIDLQNWQHALSETIDEWRDRWEQRRPAAPRKSIQRPDLGELATRLRARRAELIERTGIQERLASLEEELRARQLGRDQETQGK
;
A
#
# COMPACT_ATOMS: atom_id res chain seq x y z
N MET A 1 -16.43 -9.20 -45.67
CA MET A 1 -15.82 -9.48 -44.39
C MET A 1 -15.21 -8.19 -43.86
N PRO A 2 -15.79 -7.53 -42.88
CA PRO A 2 -15.13 -6.43 -42.18
C PRO A 2 -15.11 -6.75 -40.69
N GLU A 3 -14.01 -7.34 -40.19
CA GLU A 3 -13.86 -7.71 -38.78
C GLU A 3 -12.78 -6.92 -38.03
N ASN A 4 -12.22 -5.85 -38.61
CA ASN A 4 -11.16 -5.07 -37.97
C ASN A 4 -11.53 -3.63 -37.58
N ALA A 5 -12.82 -3.29 -37.52
CA ALA A 5 -13.21 -1.92 -37.24
C ALA A 5 -13.31 -1.54 -35.74
N SER A 6 -13.11 -2.48 -34.81
CA SER A 6 -13.30 -2.19 -33.37
C SER A 6 -12.03 -1.87 -32.59
N ALA A 7 -10.84 -2.24 -33.09
CA ALA A 7 -9.56 -2.02 -32.40
C ALA A 7 -8.99 -0.60 -32.61
N ASP A 8 -9.45 0.11 -33.66
CA ASP A 8 -8.92 1.44 -34.01
C ASP A 8 -9.63 2.62 -33.31
N ARG A 9 -10.65 2.37 -32.49
CA ARG A 9 -11.52 3.44 -31.97
C ARG A 9 -10.89 4.32 -30.88
N HIS A 10 -9.71 3.96 -30.36
CA HIS A 10 -9.05 4.71 -29.30
C HIS A 10 -7.57 5.03 -29.64
N ARG A 11 -7.25 5.12 -30.91
CA ARG A 11 -5.87 5.40 -31.33
C ARG A 11 -5.58 6.89 -31.17
N TYR A 12 -4.54 7.20 -30.39
CA TYR A 12 -3.98 8.55 -30.36
C TYR A 12 -3.31 8.88 -31.70
N LEU A 13 -3.42 10.14 -32.09
CA LEU A 13 -2.63 10.67 -33.20
C LEU A 13 -1.16 10.77 -32.77
N THR A 14 -0.23 10.40 -33.61
CA THR A 14 1.15 10.82 -33.49
C THR A 14 1.28 12.28 -33.94
N LEU A 15 2.29 12.99 -33.42
CA LEU A 15 2.55 14.38 -33.86
C LEU A 15 2.80 14.46 -35.36
N ASP A 16 3.48 13.47 -35.96
CA ASP A 16 3.72 13.36 -37.38
C ASP A 16 2.42 13.21 -38.20
N GLU A 17 1.42 12.49 -37.66
CA GLU A 17 0.10 12.39 -38.26
C GLU A 17 -0.68 13.72 -38.14
N PHE A 18 -0.41 14.53 -37.12
CA PHE A 18 -1.04 15.82 -36.91
C PHE A 18 -0.34 16.94 -37.72
N GLU A 19 1.00 16.89 -37.83
CA GLU A 19 1.78 17.89 -38.59
C GLU A 19 1.82 17.62 -40.11
N SER A 20 1.69 16.35 -40.53
CA SER A 20 1.68 16.02 -41.95
C SER A 20 0.39 16.43 -42.67
N ASP A 21 -0.70 16.57 -41.91
CA ASP A 21 -2.02 16.97 -42.47
C ASP A 21 -2.40 18.45 -42.23
N ALA A 22 -1.61 19.20 -41.44
CA ALA A 22 -1.92 20.59 -41.13
C ALA A 22 -0.92 21.57 -41.72
N SER A 23 -1.10 21.91 -42.99
CA SER A 23 -0.67 23.26 -43.45
C SER A 23 -1.56 24.30 -42.75
N MET A 24 -0.99 25.46 -42.38
CA MET A 24 -1.72 26.53 -41.65
C MET A 24 -2.98 27.04 -42.38
N ASP A 25 -3.21 26.65 -43.63
CA ASP A 25 -4.42 26.94 -44.42
C ASP A 25 -5.54 25.87 -44.27
N ASP A 26 -5.19 24.66 -43.73
CA ASP A 26 -6.14 23.56 -43.50
C ASP A 26 -6.84 23.60 -42.13
N LEU A 27 -6.58 24.64 -41.33
CA LEU A 27 -7.23 24.88 -40.04
C LEU A 27 -8.75 25.20 -40.14
N LEU A 28 -9.29 25.21 -41.36
CA LEU A 28 -10.72 25.43 -41.59
C LEU A 28 -11.55 24.13 -41.51
N ASP A 29 -10.95 22.96 -41.46
CA ASP A 29 -11.66 21.68 -41.40
C ASP A 29 -11.12 20.85 -40.20
N LEU A 30 -11.45 21.30 -38.96
CA LEU A 30 -11.11 20.60 -37.72
C LEU A 30 -11.99 19.35 -37.58
N SER A 31 -11.81 18.38 -38.47
CA SER A 31 -12.47 17.08 -38.36
C SER A 31 -11.62 16.05 -37.60
N CYS A 32 -12.27 15.22 -36.78
CA CYS A 32 -11.60 14.15 -36.08
C CYS A 32 -11.08 13.09 -37.06
N PRO A 33 -9.76 12.82 -37.12
CA PRO A 33 -9.20 11.84 -38.05
C PRO A 33 -9.65 10.40 -37.76
N GLY A 34 -10.23 10.14 -36.58
CA GLY A 34 -10.73 8.82 -36.22
C GLY A 34 -12.17 8.54 -36.63
N CYS A 35 -13.03 9.55 -36.67
CA CYS A 35 -14.45 9.35 -36.95
C CYS A 35 -15.03 10.40 -37.87
N GLY A 36 -14.26 11.40 -38.31
CA GLY A 36 -14.74 12.47 -39.20
C GLY A 36 -15.67 13.48 -38.53
N ALA A 37 -15.87 13.42 -37.21
CA ALA A 37 -16.72 14.41 -36.52
C ALA A 37 -16.07 15.79 -36.53
N ASP A 38 -16.90 16.84 -36.69
CA ASP A 38 -16.44 18.22 -36.55
C ASP A 38 -16.06 18.51 -35.09
N LEU A 39 -14.87 19.08 -34.88
CA LEU A 39 -14.32 19.40 -33.57
C LEU A 39 -14.47 20.88 -33.22
N LEU A 40 -14.93 21.74 -34.16
CA LEU A 40 -15.03 23.19 -33.94
C LEU A 40 -16.02 23.55 -32.83
N ASP A 41 -17.13 22.82 -32.76
CA ASP A 41 -18.20 23.04 -31.77
C ASP A 41 -18.24 21.90 -30.71
N ASP A 42 -17.17 21.12 -30.59
CA ASP A 42 -17.09 20.00 -29.63
C ASP A 42 -16.58 20.50 -28.28
N GLU A 43 -17.47 20.69 -27.30
CA GLU A 43 -17.16 21.16 -25.95
C GLU A 43 -16.11 20.26 -25.24
N LEU A 44 -16.12 18.95 -25.51
CA LEU A 44 -15.17 18.02 -24.91
C LEU A 44 -13.77 18.18 -25.53
N PHE A 45 -13.73 18.45 -26.84
CA PHE A 45 -12.47 18.75 -27.53
C PHE A 45 -11.88 20.07 -27.04
N ASP A 46 -12.71 21.10 -26.95
CA ASP A 46 -12.26 22.42 -26.46
C ASP A 46 -11.70 22.35 -25.03
N SER A 47 -12.42 21.68 -24.14
CA SER A 47 -12.07 21.65 -22.70
C SER A 47 -11.01 20.62 -22.36
N HIS A 48 -10.97 19.47 -23.05
CA HIS A 48 -10.14 18.34 -22.68
C HIS A 48 -9.27 17.78 -23.82
N ARG A 49 -9.35 18.34 -25.03
CA ARG A 49 -8.69 17.78 -26.22
C ARG A 49 -9.06 16.29 -26.44
N VAL A 50 -10.34 15.99 -26.33
CA VAL A 50 -10.92 14.66 -26.53
C VAL A 50 -12.13 14.78 -27.46
N CYS A 51 -12.17 14.00 -28.54
CA CYS A 51 -13.34 13.99 -29.46
C CYS A 51 -14.61 13.54 -28.72
N GLY A 52 -15.64 14.33 -28.72
CA GLY A 52 -16.92 14.03 -28.07
C GLY A 52 -17.61 12.78 -28.64
N THR A 53 -17.37 12.47 -29.92
CA THR A 53 -18.01 11.36 -30.62
C THR A 53 -17.27 10.02 -30.38
N CYS A 54 -15.99 9.93 -30.74
CA CYS A 54 -15.25 8.67 -30.66
C CYS A 54 -14.32 8.56 -29.46
N LYS A 55 -14.27 9.56 -28.61
CA LYS A 55 -13.42 9.65 -27.41
C LYS A 55 -11.92 9.56 -27.71
N ARG A 56 -11.48 9.86 -28.93
CA ARG A 56 -10.07 9.95 -29.28
C ARG A 56 -9.43 11.11 -28.51
N HIS A 57 -8.26 10.84 -27.88
CA HIS A 57 -7.46 11.85 -27.21
C HIS A 57 -6.47 12.50 -28.17
N PHE A 58 -6.31 13.80 -28.04
CA PHE A 58 -5.35 14.59 -28.81
C PHE A 58 -4.17 15.01 -27.93
N PRO A 59 -3.00 15.31 -28.52
CA PRO A 59 -1.85 15.82 -27.78
C PRO A 59 -2.21 17.06 -26.95
N MET A 60 -1.58 17.20 -25.79
CA MET A 60 -1.80 18.32 -24.88
C MET A 60 -0.47 18.72 -24.22
N ARG A 61 -0.13 20.00 -24.27
CA ARG A 61 1.11 20.51 -23.67
C ARG A 61 1.10 20.32 -22.14
N PRO A 62 2.27 20.12 -21.48
CA PRO A 62 2.35 19.88 -20.06
C PRO A 62 1.67 20.93 -19.18
N ARG A 63 1.83 22.22 -19.49
CA ARG A 63 1.20 23.31 -18.72
C ARG A 63 -0.34 23.31 -18.86
N GLU A 64 -0.85 23.03 -20.06
CA GLU A 64 -2.30 22.85 -20.29
C GLU A 64 -2.82 21.65 -19.47
N ARG A 65 -2.10 20.54 -19.52
CA ARG A 65 -2.46 19.32 -18.78
C ARG A 65 -2.45 19.54 -17.27
N ILE A 66 -1.45 20.24 -16.74
CA ILE A 66 -1.40 20.61 -15.32
C ILE A 66 -2.59 21.52 -14.97
N ALA A 67 -2.89 22.52 -15.79
CA ALA A 67 -4.03 23.41 -15.57
C ALA A 67 -5.38 22.67 -15.60
N LEU A 68 -5.50 21.60 -16.41
CA LEU A 68 -6.67 20.75 -16.47
C LEU A 68 -6.85 19.91 -15.19
N LEU A 69 -5.76 19.38 -14.65
CA LEU A 69 -5.78 18.40 -13.55
C LEU A 69 -5.74 19.04 -12.18
N ALA A 70 -4.97 20.10 -12.00
CA ALA A 70 -4.79 20.79 -10.73
C ALA A 70 -5.93 21.80 -10.43
N ASP A 71 -5.96 22.31 -9.22
CA ASP A 71 -6.87 23.39 -8.86
C ASP A 71 -6.50 24.68 -9.60
N ALA A 72 -7.48 25.48 -9.93
CA ALA A 72 -7.30 26.70 -10.73
C ALA A 72 -6.27 27.64 -10.08
N ASN A 73 -5.30 28.11 -10.86
CA ASN A 73 -4.24 29.05 -10.44
C ASN A 73 -3.35 28.55 -9.28
N SER A 74 -3.32 27.26 -8.99
CA SER A 74 -2.50 26.70 -7.91
C SER A 74 -1.08 26.33 -8.33
N PHE A 75 -0.84 26.16 -9.63
CA PHE A 75 0.46 25.73 -10.13
C PHE A 75 1.52 26.81 -10.05
N VAL A 76 2.61 26.50 -9.39
CA VAL A 76 3.82 27.32 -9.31
C VAL A 76 4.97 26.53 -9.92
N GLU A 77 5.42 26.94 -11.11
CA GLU A 77 6.47 26.27 -11.85
C GLU A 77 7.85 26.50 -11.22
N MET A 78 8.69 25.47 -11.23
CA MET A 78 10.04 25.47 -10.69
C MET A 78 11.07 25.14 -11.78
N ASN A 79 12.33 25.53 -11.53
CA ASN A 79 13.47 25.14 -12.37
C ASN A 79 13.34 25.56 -13.85
N GLN A 80 12.60 26.62 -14.14
CA GLN A 80 12.44 27.15 -15.51
C GLN A 80 13.77 27.52 -16.16
N ALA A 81 14.76 27.99 -15.38
CA ALA A 81 16.07 28.39 -15.85
C ALA A 81 17.01 27.20 -16.16
N LEU A 82 16.63 25.98 -15.80
CA LEU A 82 17.37 24.78 -16.17
C LEU A 82 17.02 24.40 -17.61
N VAL A 83 17.85 24.86 -18.54
CA VAL A 83 17.74 24.58 -19.97
C VAL A 83 18.94 23.79 -20.44
N SER A 84 18.78 22.97 -21.50
CA SER A 84 19.89 22.23 -22.08
C SER A 84 20.85 23.18 -22.78
N ILE A 85 22.05 23.25 -22.26
CA ILE A 85 23.19 23.79 -23.02
C ILE A 85 23.82 22.56 -23.65
N GLU A 86 23.68 22.36 -24.99
CA GLU A 86 24.21 21.22 -25.72
C GLU A 86 25.64 20.85 -25.26
N PRO A 87 25.85 19.84 -24.41
CA PRO A 87 27.20 19.58 -23.91
C PRO A 87 27.99 18.65 -24.82
N VAL A 88 27.33 17.87 -25.67
CA VAL A 88 28.04 16.93 -26.55
C VAL A 88 27.23 16.65 -27.82
N ARG A 89 27.76 17.07 -28.98
CA ARG A 89 27.26 16.62 -30.27
C ARG A 89 27.68 15.16 -30.51
N PHE A 90 26.77 14.22 -30.35
CA PHE A 90 26.96 12.88 -30.85
C PHE A 90 26.34 12.81 -32.26
N GLY A 91 27.22 12.86 -33.29
CA GLY A 91 26.78 12.69 -34.67
C GLY A 91 26.16 13.96 -35.30
N ASN A 92 26.03 13.94 -36.63
CA ASN A 92 25.50 15.05 -37.45
C ASN A 92 23.96 15.11 -37.41
N VAL A 93 23.36 15.18 -36.22
CA VAL A 93 21.93 15.44 -36.11
C VAL A 93 21.71 16.93 -36.16
N SER A 94 21.20 17.43 -37.29
CA SER A 94 20.73 18.79 -37.44
C SER A 94 19.53 18.98 -36.51
N GLN A 95 19.75 19.60 -35.35
CA GLN A 95 18.64 20.08 -34.54
C GLN A 95 18.13 21.35 -35.21
N SER A 96 16.85 21.33 -35.61
CA SER A 96 16.14 22.56 -35.91
C SER A 96 16.20 23.45 -34.67
N LYS A 97 16.69 24.68 -34.83
CA LYS A 97 16.70 25.67 -33.75
C LYS A 97 15.27 25.80 -33.20
N PRO A 98 15.06 25.71 -31.88
CA PRO A 98 13.76 26.07 -31.29
C PRO A 98 13.41 27.49 -31.76
N SER A 99 12.18 27.74 -32.16
CA SER A 99 11.72 29.08 -32.44
C SER A 99 11.79 29.89 -31.14
N GLU A 100 12.15 31.15 -31.19
CA GLU A 100 12.27 32.02 -30.00
C GLU A 100 10.96 32.19 -29.21
N THR A 101 9.86 31.66 -29.71
CA THR A 101 8.53 31.74 -29.12
C THR A 101 8.14 30.49 -28.29
N ASP A 102 8.84 29.35 -28.42
CA ASP A 102 8.55 28.15 -27.65
C ASP A 102 9.56 28.01 -26.48
N ALA A 103 9.21 28.65 -25.39
CA ALA A 103 10.03 28.70 -24.16
C ALA A 103 10.11 27.38 -23.38
N LEU A 104 9.74 26.25 -23.96
CA LEU A 104 9.97 24.92 -23.43
C LEU A 104 11.19 24.30 -24.11
N ALA A 105 12.36 24.63 -23.64
CA ALA A 105 13.60 24.00 -24.11
C ALA A 105 13.77 22.56 -23.59
N GLU A 106 12.80 22.03 -22.81
CA GLU A 106 12.96 20.80 -22.06
C GLU A 106 11.69 19.93 -22.06
N ALA A 107 11.88 18.62 -22.17
CA ALA A 107 10.83 17.62 -22.20
C ALA A 107 10.11 17.39 -20.84
N VAL A 108 10.24 18.30 -19.88
CA VAL A 108 9.59 18.21 -18.57
C VAL A 108 9.30 19.57 -17.95
N VAL A 109 8.12 19.72 -17.39
CA VAL A 109 7.69 20.85 -16.55
C VAL A 109 7.54 20.35 -15.11
N THR A 110 8.15 21.05 -14.16
CA THR A 110 8.09 20.70 -12.74
C THR A 110 7.61 21.87 -11.90
N GLY A 111 6.92 21.58 -10.82
CA GLY A 111 6.41 22.61 -9.91
C GLY A 111 5.62 22.04 -8.75
N VAL A 112 4.87 22.91 -8.09
CA VAL A 112 3.96 22.56 -7.02
C VAL A 112 2.56 23.01 -7.39
N ALA A 113 1.56 22.17 -7.13
CA ALA A 113 0.15 22.51 -7.36
C ALA A 113 -0.72 21.91 -6.25
N THR A 114 -2.00 22.28 -6.22
CA THR A 114 -2.99 21.63 -5.36
C THR A 114 -3.97 20.79 -6.17
N PHE A 115 -4.45 19.70 -5.55
CA PHE A 115 -5.47 18.81 -6.08
C PHE A 115 -6.55 18.63 -5.02
N GLY A 116 -7.71 19.22 -5.22
CA GLY A 116 -8.75 19.28 -4.19
C GLY A 116 -8.27 19.96 -2.90
N GLY A 117 -7.48 21.02 -3.02
CA GLY A 117 -6.90 21.77 -1.90
C GLY A 117 -5.70 21.09 -1.22
N ARG A 118 -5.24 19.93 -1.70
CA ARG A 118 -4.08 19.20 -1.16
C ARG A 118 -2.85 19.45 -2.03
N GLU A 119 -1.76 19.87 -1.40
CA GLU A 119 -0.52 20.22 -2.07
C GLU A 119 0.23 18.97 -2.56
N ALA A 120 0.78 19.03 -3.77
CA ALA A 120 1.65 18.00 -4.33
C ALA A 120 2.71 18.61 -5.23
N VAL A 121 3.85 17.94 -5.32
CA VAL A 121 4.85 18.21 -6.38
C VAL A 121 4.35 17.59 -7.67
N VAL A 122 4.46 18.33 -8.77
CA VAL A 122 4.05 17.90 -10.10
C VAL A 122 5.27 17.77 -11.00
N VAL A 123 5.36 16.68 -11.72
CA VAL A 123 6.30 16.44 -12.82
C VAL A 123 5.50 16.07 -14.04
N ALA A 124 5.46 16.90 -15.06
CA ALA A 124 4.72 16.66 -16.30
C ALA A 124 5.68 16.57 -17.48
N MET A 125 5.70 15.43 -18.15
CA MET A 125 6.50 15.20 -19.35
C MET A 125 5.81 15.75 -20.58
N ASP A 126 6.60 16.19 -21.55
CA ASP A 126 6.14 16.72 -22.82
C ASP A 126 6.35 15.70 -23.93
N ASP A 127 5.25 15.21 -24.50
CA ASP A 127 5.23 14.32 -25.65
C ASP A 127 5.28 15.04 -26.99
N THR A 128 5.10 16.37 -26.98
CA THR A 128 5.12 17.21 -28.18
C THR A 128 6.54 17.56 -28.63
N LEU A 129 7.54 17.36 -27.76
CA LEU A 129 8.94 17.62 -28.09
C LEU A 129 9.60 16.36 -28.67
N ILE A 130 10.11 16.50 -29.88
CA ILE A 130 10.94 15.47 -30.52
C ILE A 130 12.35 15.54 -29.92
N GLY A 131 12.67 14.72 -28.94
CA GLY A 131 13.99 14.70 -28.29
C GLY A 131 14.20 13.52 -27.34
N PRO A 132 15.42 13.34 -26.81
CA PRO A 132 15.72 12.28 -25.88
C PRO A 132 14.90 12.46 -24.59
N MET A 133 14.16 11.44 -24.23
CA MET A 133 13.12 11.47 -23.20
C MET A 133 13.64 11.61 -21.78
N LEU A 134 14.81 11.12 -21.49
CA LEU A 134 15.51 11.23 -20.22
C LEU A 134 16.91 11.78 -20.46
N GLY A 135 16.98 13.00 -20.98
CA GLY A 135 18.23 13.74 -21.06
C GLY A 135 18.72 14.15 -19.67
N ALA A 136 19.94 14.66 -19.61
CA ALA A 136 20.54 15.06 -18.34
C ALA A 136 19.68 16.10 -17.60
N ILE A 137 19.13 17.08 -18.31
CA ILE A 137 18.32 18.16 -17.73
C ILE A 137 16.93 17.65 -17.31
N THR A 138 16.26 16.83 -18.14
CA THR A 138 14.99 16.20 -17.77
C THR A 138 15.14 15.37 -16.50
N GLY A 139 16.22 14.59 -16.40
CA GLY A 139 16.57 13.85 -15.19
C GLY A 139 16.80 14.77 -14.00
N GLU A 140 17.57 15.86 -14.16
CA GLU A 140 17.88 16.79 -13.08
C GLU A 140 16.64 17.53 -12.55
N LYS A 141 15.78 18.03 -13.44
CA LYS A 141 14.49 18.65 -13.06
C LYS A 141 13.60 17.68 -12.28
N THR A 142 13.51 16.42 -12.75
CA THR A 142 12.73 15.38 -12.09
C THR A 142 13.30 15.05 -10.71
N LEU A 143 14.62 14.92 -10.60
CA LEU A 143 15.29 14.67 -9.32
C LEU A 143 15.10 15.84 -8.33
N ALA A 144 15.23 17.09 -8.79
CA ALA A 144 15.00 18.26 -7.95
C ALA A 144 13.54 18.33 -7.45
N ALA A 145 12.58 17.95 -8.30
CA ALA A 145 11.17 17.86 -7.90
C ALA A 145 10.96 16.77 -6.84
N PHE A 146 11.54 15.58 -7.00
CA PHE A 146 11.47 14.50 -6.02
C PHE A 146 12.16 14.88 -4.70
N GLU A 147 13.25 15.60 -4.76
CA GLU A 147 13.95 16.10 -3.58
C GLU A 147 13.11 17.09 -2.78
N LEU A 148 12.38 17.98 -3.47
CA LEU A 148 11.40 18.85 -2.85
C LEU A 148 10.25 18.07 -2.21
N ALA A 149 9.69 17.06 -2.90
CA ALA A 149 8.65 16.19 -2.35
C ALA A 149 9.12 15.49 -1.07
N HIS A 150 10.35 14.98 -1.07
CA HIS A 150 10.98 14.37 0.10
C HIS A 150 11.15 15.36 1.27
N GLN A 151 11.70 16.57 1.00
CA GLN A 151 11.94 17.59 2.03
C GLN A 151 10.64 18.09 2.67
N ARG A 152 9.60 18.31 1.86
CA ARG A 152 8.31 18.82 2.31
C ARG A 152 7.35 17.71 2.79
N ARG A 153 7.69 16.44 2.53
CA ARG A 153 6.83 15.27 2.78
C ARG A 153 5.43 15.41 2.18
N ILE A 154 5.36 15.91 0.95
CA ILE A 154 4.12 16.02 0.18
C ILE A 154 4.13 15.04 -0.98
N PRO A 155 2.96 14.54 -1.40
CA PRO A 155 2.85 13.61 -2.54
C PRO A 155 3.47 14.15 -3.81
N CYS A 156 3.87 13.24 -4.71
CA CYS A 156 4.33 13.57 -6.05
C CYS A 156 3.36 13.02 -7.10
N VAL A 157 2.91 13.87 -8.01
CA VAL A 157 2.07 13.51 -9.15
C VAL A 157 2.92 13.58 -10.42
N LEU A 158 3.13 12.42 -11.05
CA LEU A 158 3.85 12.30 -12.31
C LEU A 158 2.87 12.16 -13.46
N ILE A 159 2.90 13.08 -14.40
CA ILE A 159 2.21 12.97 -15.68
C ILE A 159 3.23 12.43 -16.67
N ILE A 160 3.08 11.14 -17.00
CA ILE A 160 4.07 10.35 -17.71
C ILE A 160 3.69 10.27 -19.17
N SER A 161 4.52 10.80 -20.02
CA SER A 161 4.43 10.67 -21.48
C SER A 161 5.82 10.64 -22.10
N GLY A 162 5.86 10.41 -23.38
CA GLY A 162 7.09 10.47 -24.16
C GLY A 162 7.62 9.10 -24.55
N GLY A 163 8.39 9.10 -25.60
CA GLY A 163 8.97 7.87 -26.05
C GLY A 163 9.02 7.61 -27.53
N THR A 164 8.94 8.62 -28.36
CA THR A 164 9.37 8.36 -29.74
C THR A 164 10.85 8.02 -29.74
N ALA A 165 11.15 6.85 -30.26
CA ALA A 165 12.50 6.30 -30.28
C ALA A 165 13.43 7.15 -31.14
N ARG A 166 14.05 8.16 -30.54
CA ARG A 166 15.34 8.63 -31.03
C ARG A 166 16.45 7.98 -30.20
N VAL A 167 17.23 7.17 -30.88
CA VAL A 167 18.31 6.33 -30.35
C VAL A 167 19.50 7.17 -29.84
N ASP A 168 19.34 8.45 -29.58
CA ASP A 168 20.48 9.27 -29.21
C ASP A 168 20.27 10.14 -27.96
N PRO A 169 20.60 9.57 -26.81
CA PRO A 169 21.15 10.34 -25.72
C PRO A 169 22.41 9.72 -25.10
N GLY A 170 23.00 8.69 -25.72
CA GLY A 170 24.22 8.09 -25.22
C GLY A 170 24.16 7.59 -23.78
N ALA A 171 25.32 7.32 -23.19
CA ALA A 171 25.44 6.77 -21.83
C ALA A 171 24.81 7.65 -20.73
N LEU A 172 24.71 8.96 -20.92
CA LEU A 172 24.15 9.89 -19.93
C LEU A 172 22.64 9.67 -19.70
N SER A 173 21.90 9.28 -20.72
CA SER A 173 20.48 8.93 -20.56
C SER A 173 20.30 7.65 -19.74
N LEU A 174 21.13 6.64 -19.97
CA LEU A 174 21.09 5.39 -19.22
C LEU A 174 21.36 5.62 -17.72
N VAL A 175 22.27 6.54 -17.40
CA VAL A 175 22.57 6.89 -16.00
C VAL A 175 21.36 7.53 -15.30
N GLN A 176 20.50 8.27 -16.02
CA GLN A 176 19.31 8.87 -15.43
C GLN A 176 18.34 7.80 -14.87
N HIS A 177 18.18 6.65 -15.51
CA HIS A 177 17.36 5.55 -14.99
C HIS A 177 17.80 5.12 -13.58
N ASN A 178 19.13 4.93 -13.40
CA ASN A 178 19.66 4.53 -12.08
C ASN A 178 19.50 5.62 -11.03
N ARG A 179 19.70 6.91 -11.40
CA ARG A 179 19.51 8.05 -10.51
C ARG A 179 18.06 8.16 -10.03
N LEU A 180 17.10 8.00 -10.95
CA LEU A 180 15.67 8.02 -10.63
C LEU A 180 15.30 6.86 -9.73
N ALA A 181 15.73 5.63 -10.03
CA ALA A 181 15.45 4.46 -9.21
C ALA A 181 15.94 4.63 -7.76
N ALA A 182 17.17 5.18 -7.57
CA ALA A 182 17.70 5.47 -6.24
C ALA A 182 16.85 6.52 -5.49
N THR A 183 16.33 7.51 -6.22
CA THR A 183 15.52 8.56 -5.60
C THR A 183 14.11 8.07 -5.26
N PHE A 184 13.49 7.25 -6.11
CA PHE A 184 12.25 6.56 -5.77
C PHE A 184 12.39 5.71 -4.50
N ALA A 185 13.50 4.96 -4.38
CA ALA A 185 13.76 4.19 -3.15
C ALA A 185 13.80 5.08 -1.90
N ARG A 186 14.39 6.29 -2.00
CA ARG A 186 14.40 7.28 -0.90
C ARG A 186 12.99 7.81 -0.59
N LEU A 187 12.18 8.10 -1.61
CA LEU A 187 10.78 8.53 -1.42
C LEU A 187 9.98 7.44 -0.72
N HIS A 188 10.12 6.19 -1.14
CA HIS A 188 9.47 5.05 -0.48
C HIS A 188 9.86 4.91 1.00
N VAL A 189 11.17 4.99 1.32
CA VAL A 189 11.63 4.92 2.71
C VAL A 189 11.11 6.08 3.56
N SER A 190 10.91 7.26 2.96
CA SER A 190 10.41 8.45 3.67
C SER A 190 8.89 8.55 3.74
N GLY A 191 8.14 7.61 3.17
CA GLY A 191 6.67 7.63 3.17
C GLY A 191 6.07 8.73 2.29
N VAL A 192 6.76 9.13 1.22
CA VAL A 192 6.25 10.12 0.25
C VAL A 192 5.53 9.41 -0.89
N PRO A 193 4.20 9.56 -1.03
CA PRO A 193 3.44 8.90 -2.08
C PRO A 193 3.79 9.40 -3.48
N VAL A 194 3.91 8.48 -4.42
CA VAL A 194 4.13 8.77 -5.84
C VAL A 194 2.99 8.24 -6.68
N ILE A 195 2.27 9.12 -7.33
CA ILE A 195 1.11 8.83 -8.18
C ILE A 195 1.49 9.06 -9.63
N GLY A 196 1.39 8.01 -10.46
CA GLY A 196 1.64 8.09 -11.90
C GLY A 196 0.35 8.19 -12.69
N VAL A 197 0.32 9.11 -13.65
CA VAL A 197 -0.73 9.24 -14.67
C VAL A 197 -0.07 9.03 -16.03
N MET A 198 -0.23 7.84 -16.60
CA MET A 198 0.29 7.56 -17.94
C MET A 198 -0.62 8.13 -19.01
N THR A 199 0.00 8.79 -19.98
CA THR A 199 -0.67 9.35 -21.13
C THR A 199 -0.06 8.81 -22.42
N HIS A 200 -0.65 9.10 -23.55
CA HIS A 200 -0.13 8.69 -24.84
C HIS A 200 0.96 9.66 -25.32
N PRO A 201 2.06 9.14 -25.88
CA PRO A 201 2.57 7.77 -25.83
C PRO A 201 3.47 7.56 -24.62
N THR A 202 3.66 6.32 -24.17
CA THR A 202 4.62 5.97 -23.12
C THR A 202 5.54 4.85 -23.61
N SER A 203 6.84 5.10 -23.77
CA SER A 203 7.78 4.05 -24.18
C SER A 203 8.03 3.03 -23.07
N ALA A 204 8.49 1.84 -23.47
CA ALA A 204 8.86 0.78 -22.53
C ALA A 204 9.94 1.25 -21.52
N SER A 205 10.92 2.05 -21.97
CA SER A 205 11.96 2.59 -21.09
C SER A 205 11.44 3.58 -20.05
N ILE A 206 10.51 4.45 -20.42
CA ILE A 206 9.82 5.37 -19.51
C ILE A 206 8.92 4.62 -18.55
N PHE A 207 8.19 3.61 -19.03
CA PHE A 207 7.41 2.74 -18.17
C PHE A 207 8.29 2.10 -17.08
N GLN A 208 9.42 1.51 -17.47
CA GLN A 208 10.35 0.87 -16.54
C GLN A 208 10.99 1.84 -15.55
N SER A 209 11.30 3.06 -16.00
CA SER A 209 12.09 4.03 -15.20
C SER A 209 11.25 4.87 -14.26
N LEU A 210 10.01 5.15 -14.62
CA LEU A 210 9.11 6.05 -13.88
C LEU A 210 7.83 5.34 -13.45
N ALA A 211 7.05 4.84 -14.41
CA ALA A 211 5.72 4.29 -14.12
C ALA A 211 5.76 3.10 -13.16
N SER A 212 6.72 2.17 -13.35
CA SER A 212 6.85 0.97 -12.51
C SER A 212 7.18 1.25 -11.05
N HIS A 213 7.72 2.43 -10.75
CA HIS A 213 8.08 2.86 -9.39
C HIS A 213 6.94 3.61 -8.67
N CYS A 214 5.85 3.95 -9.37
CA CYS A 214 4.73 4.64 -8.75
C CYS A 214 3.95 3.71 -7.80
N ASP A 215 3.55 4.24 -6.64
CA ASP A 215 2.72 3.54 -5.67
C ASP A 215 1.35 3.21 -6.26
N LEU A 216 0.78 4.20 -6.94
CA LEU A 216 -0.46 4.12 -7.70
C LEU A 216 -0.19 4.56 -9.13
N LEU A 217 -0.66 3.77 -10.07
CA LEU A 217 -0.49 4.02 -11.48
C LEU A 217 -1.83 3.96 -12.20
N VAL A 218 -2.20 5.06 -12.83
CA VAL A 218 -3.40 5.16 -13.66
C VAL A 218 -3.01 5.58 -15.07
N ALA A 219 -3.86 5.32 -16.05
CA ALA A 219 -3.63 5.72 -17.43
C ALA A 219 -4.88 6.26 -18.10
N GLU A 220 -4.70 7.10 -19.11
CA GLU A 220 -5.76 7.51 -20.02
C GLU A 220 -6.14 6.31 -20.92
N PRO A 221 -7.43 6.13 -21.30
CA PRO A 221 -7.87 5.06 -22.18
C PRO A 221 -7.15 5.08 -23.53
N GLY A 222 -6.81 3.91 -24.04
CA GLY A 222 -6.23 3.75 -25.37
C GLY A 222 -4.82 4.34 -25.56
N ALA A 223 -4.13 4.76 -24.48
CA ALA A 223 -2.75 5.21 -24.57
C ALA A 223 -1.86 4.03 -25.04
N ARG A 224 -0.91 4.30 -25.94
CA ARG A 224 0.04 3.27 -26.40
C ARG A 224 1.21 3.18 -25.44
N VAL A 225 1.52 1.97 -25.01
CA VAL A 225 2.66 1.68 -24.14
C VAL A 225 3.53 0.61 -24.79
N GLY A 226 4.84 0.85 -24.88
CA GLY A 226 5.74 -0.12 -25.52
C GLY A 226 6.81 0.52 -26.39
N ALA A 227 7.34 -0.21 -27.37
CA ALA A 227 8.25 0.35 -28.35
C ALA A 227 7.45 1.21 -29.36
N LEU A 228 7.80 2.48 -29.44
CA LEU A 228 7.06 3.49 -30.19
C LEU A 228 7.69 3.79 -31.56
N GLY A 229 8.34 2.81 -32.16
CA GLY A 229 9.01 2.91 -33.46
C GLY A 229 10.52 2.65 -33.38
N GLY A 230 11.17 2.58 -34.54
CA GLY A 230 12.62 2.37 -34.63
C GLY A 230 13.09 0.95 -34.36
N LEU A 231 12.19 -0.03 -34.31
CA LEU A 231 12.57 -1.44 -34.26
C LEU A 231 13.24 -1.87 -35.56
N PRO A 232 14.21 -2.81 -35.50
CA PRO A 232 14.80 -3.40 -36.69
C PRO A 232 13.73 -4.03 -37.58
N ALA A 233 13.95 -4.01 -38.90
CA ALA A 233 13.04 -4.63 -39.85
C ALA A 233 12.82 -6.13 -39.52
N GLY A 234 11.55 -6.51 -39.36
CA GLY A 234 11.14 -7.87 -38.99
C GLY A 234 10.89 -8.12 -37.50
N VAL A 235 11.04 -7.10 -36.64
CA VAL A 235 10.56 -7.12 -35.27
C VAL A 235 9.22 -6.41 -35.23
N GLU A 236 8.16 -7.18 -35.07
CA GLU A 236 6.81 -6.64 -34.84
C GLU A 236 6.68 -6.33 -33.35
N ASP A 237 6.38 -5.08 -33.03
CA ASP A 237 5.97 -4.67 -31.69
C ASP A 237 4.48 -4.32 -31.72
N GLU A 238 3.69 -5.12 -31.04
CA GLU A 238 2.31 -4.77 -30.77
C GLU A 238 2.31 -3.89 -29.49
N PRO A 239 2.00 -2.57 -29.63
CA PRO A 239 1.95 -1.71 -28.48
C PRO A 239 0.84 -2.17 -27.52
N THR A 240 1.20 -2.33 -26.27
CA THR A 240 0.28 -2.70 -25.19
C THR A 240 -0.64 -1.52 -24.86
N THR A 241 -1.92 -1.80 -24.61
CA THR A 241 -2.88 -0.79 -24.16
C THR A 241 -2.93 -0.70 -22.63
N PRO A 242 -3.42 0.41 -22.04
CA PRO A 242 -3.67 0.50 -20.60
C PRO A 242 -4.64 -0.56 -20.10
N GLU A 243 -5.61 -0.92 -20.92
CA GLU A 243 -6.59 -1.96 -20.64
C GLU A 243 -5.91 -3.33 -20.48
N ASP A 244 -4.94 -3.65 -21.35
CA ASP A 244 -4.14 -4.89 -21.27
C ASP A 244 -3.20 -4.85 -20.06
N LEU A 245 -2.57 -3.70 -19.77
CA LEU A 245 -1.74 -3.53 -18.58
C LEU A 245 -2.55 -3.68 -17.29
N MET A 246 -3.79 -3.20 -17.27
CA MET A 246 -4.68 -3.38 -16.13
C MET A 246 -5.08 -4.86 -15.97
N ALA A 247 -5.39 -5.55 -17.07
CA ALA A 247 -5.68 -6.98 -17.05
C ALA A 247 -4.46 -7.81 -16.60
N SER A 248 -3.26 -7.37 -16.99
CA SER A 248 -1.98 -7.97 -16.55
C SER A 248 -1.56 -7.57 -15.14
N GLY A 249 -2.34 -6.76 -14.42
CA GLY A 249 -2.03 -6.35 -13.05
C GLY A 249 -0.86 -5.37 -12.92
N LEU A 250 -0.47 -4.71 -13.99
CA LEU A 250 0.60 -3.71 -14.02
C LEU A 250 0.09 -2.28 -13.84
N LEU A 251 -1.23 -2.07 -13.95
CA LEU A 251 -1.92 -0.80 -13.84
C LEU A 251 -3.09 -0.91 -12.85
N ASP A 252 -3.33 0.11 -12.05
CA ASP A 252 -4.40 0.11 -11.06
C ASP A 252 -5.76 0.50 -11.64
N SER A 253 -5.79 1.49 -12.54
CA SER A 253 -7.04 1.96 -13.16
C SER A 253 -6.80 2.64 -14.51
N VAL A 254 -7.78 2.51 -15.39
CA VAL A 254 -7.92 3.32 -16.59
C VAL A 254 -8.95 4.40 -16.29
N VAL A 255 -8.58 5.67 -16.46
CA VAL A 255 -9.40 6.84 -16.09
C VAL A 255 -9.43 7.82 -17.26
N SER A 256 -10.63 8.17 -17.73
CA SER A 256 -10.76 9.13 -18.83
C SER A 256 -10.25 10.52 -18.42
N ARG A 257 -9.77 11.29 -19.39
CA ARG A 257 -9.13 12.60 -19.14
C ARG A 257 -10.04 13.54 -18.36
N GLU A 258 -11.33 13.58 -18.71
CA GLU A 258 -12.32 14.38 -18.00
C GLU A 258 -12.56 13.96 -16.55
N ALA A 259 -12.34 12.69 -16.23
CA ALA A 259 -12.51 12.15 -14.87
C ALA A 259 -11.25 12.25 -14.02
N LEU A 260 -10.06 12.43 -14.62
CA LEU A 260 -8.76 12.41 -13.93
C LEU A 260 -8.65 13.45 -12.82
N ARG A 261 -9.13 14.69 -13.04
CA ARG A 261 -9.10 15.74 -12.01
C ARG A 261 -9.85 15.30 -10.75
N GLY A 262 -11.08 14.81 -10.94
CA GLY A 262 -11.89 14.31 -9.82
C GLY A 262 -11.30 13.07 -9.15
N PHE A 263 -10.66 12.20 -9.93
CA PHE A 263 -9.95 11.03 -9.41
C PHE A 263 -8.76 11.44 -8.54
N LEU A 264 -7.87 12.31 -9.04
CA LEU A 264 -6.71 12.80 -8.29
C LEU A 264 -7.13 13.53 -7.02
N SER A 265 -8.15 14.39 -7.08
CA SER A 265 -8.68 15.10 -5.91
C SER A 265 -9.15 14.12 -4.82
N ARG A 266 -9.92 13.09 -5.19
CA ARG A 266 -10.37 12.06 -4.23
C ARG A 266 -9.20 11.24 -3.68
N LEU A 267 -8.24 10.86 -4.53
CA LEU A 267 -7.05 10.13 -4.10
C LEU A 267 -6.23 10.94 -3.11
N MET A 268 -5.96 12.20 -3.42
CA MET A 268 -5.23 13.11 -2.55
C MET A 268 -5.93 13.29 -1.19
N ASP A 269 -7.25 13.43 -1.19
CA ASP A 269 -8.01 13.51 0.06
C ASP A 269 -7.93 12.22 0.90
N LEU A 270 -7.89 11.04 0.26
CA LEU A 270 -7.72 9.76 0.96
C LEU A 270 -6.33 9.60 1.59
N ILE A 271 -5.25 9.98 0.88
CA ILE A 271 -3.87 9.72 1.34
C ILE A 271 -3.29 10.83 2.22
N THR A 272 -3.92 12.02 2.27
CA THR A 272 -3.40 13.17 3.05
C THR A 272 -4.32 13.55 4.22
N ASN A 273 -5.42 12.85 4.42
CA ASN A 273 -6.36 13.19 5.48
C ASN A 273 -5.99 12.49 6.80
N GLU A 274 -5.53 13.25 7.77
CA GLU A 274 -5.17 12.81 9.12
C GLU A 274 -6.38 12.62 10.06
N ALA A 275 -7.60 12.72 9.56
CA ALA A 275 -8.80 12.74 10.41
C ALA A 275 -9.05 11.38 11.08
N ALA A 276 -8.57 11.23 12.31
CA ALA A 276 -9.14 10.28 13.25
C ALA A 276 -10.57 10.75 13.60
N GLY A 277 -11.56 10.07 13.07
CA GLY A 277 -12.95 10.33 13.41
C GLY A 277 -13.25 10.09 14.91
N PRO A 278 -14.39 10.58 15.41
CA PRO A 278 -14.80 10.32 16.77
C PRO A 278 -14.92 8.81 17.01
N ARG A 279 -14.49 8.36 18.19
CA ARG A 279 -14.60 6.95 18.59
C ARG A 279 -16.07 6.50 18.49
N PRO A 280 -16.35 5.41 17.76
CA PRO A 280 -17.71 4.89 17.68
C PRO A 280 -18.25 4.60 19.10
N ALA A 281 -19.51 4.92 19.34
CA ALA A 281 -20.15 4.58 20.61
C ALA A 281 -20.18 3.04 20.78
N PRO A 282 -19.95 2.54 22.01
CA PRO A 282 -20.07 1.12 22.27
C PRO A 282 -21.49 0.66 21.97
N VAL A 283 -21.63 -0.31 21.05
CA VAL A 283 -22.92 -0.95 20.79
C VAL A 283 -23.22 -1.90 21.95
N PRO A 284 -24.43 -1.86 22.55
CA PRO A 284 -24.83 -2.84 23.55
C PRO A 284 -24.65 -4.25 22.99
N ARG A 285 -23.92 -5.10 23.71
CA ARG A 285 -23.71 -6.51 23.30
C ARG A 285 -24.85 -7.35 23.84
N PRO A 286 -25.72 -7.94 23.01
CA PRO A 286 -26.57 -9.03 23.43
C PRO A 286 -25.70 -10.22 23.87
N GLU A 287 -26.24 -11.15 24.65
CA GLU A 287 -25.53 -12.40 24.96
C GLU A 287 -25.13 -13.10 23.66
N PRO A 288 -23.82 -13.38 23.45
CA PRO A 288 -23.35 -13.95 22.20
C PRO A 288 -23.99 -15.32 21.98
N ALA A 289 -24.47 -15.57 20.78
CA ALA A 289 -24.81 -16.93 20.37
C ALA A 289 -23.52 -17.76 20.37
N LEU A 290 -23.58 -18.97 20.90
CA LEU A 290 -22.45 -19.91 20.94
C LEU A 290 -22.76 -21.09 20.00
N PRO A 291 -22.61 -20.90 18.66
CA PRO A 291 -22.87 -22.00 17.72
C PRO A 291 -21.79 -23.08 17.89
N SER A 292 -22.20 -24.35 17.74
CA SER A 292 -21.21 -25.43 17.63
C SER A 292 -20.31 -25.23 16.40
N ALA A 293 -19.13 -25.85 16.38
CA ALA A 293 -18.21 -25.78 15.25
C ALA A 293 -18.86 -26.18 13.91
N ARG A 294 -19.77 -27.17 13.94
CA ARG A 294 -20.51 -27.63 12.78
C ARG A 294 -21.52 -26.60 12.28
N GLU A 295 -22.29 -26.01 13.20
CA GLU A 295 -23.29 -24.98 12.86
C GLU A 295 -22.62 -23.74 12.32
N ALA A 296 -21.53 -23.26 12.96
CA ALA A 296 -20.75 -22.11 12.52
C ALA A 296 -20.16 -22.34 11.11
N LEU A 297 -19.55 -23.51 10.87
CA LEU A 297 -18.98 -23.83 9.56
C LEU A 297 -20.06 -23.88 8.47
N ALA A 298 -21.21 -24.53 8.78
CA ALA A 298 -22.32 -24.59 7.84
C ALA A 298 -22.90 -23.21 7.52
N ALA A 299 -22.98 -22.30 8.51
CA ALA A 299 -23.39 -20.92 8.30
C ALA A 299 -22.36 -20.11 7.54
N ALA A 300 -21.07 -20.26 7.84
CA ALA A 300 -19.97 -19.59 7.16
C ALA A 300 -19.89 -19.92 5.66
N GLN A 301 -20.26 -21.15 5.28
CA GLN A 301 -20.20 -21.65 3.91
C GLN A 301 -21.47 -21.39 3.08
N ARG A 302 -22.52 -20.80 3.64
CA ARG A 302 -23.72 -20.49 2.87
C ARG A 302 -23.42 -19.56 1.69
N SER A 303 -23.96 -19.89 0.52
CA SER A 303 -23.77 -19.06 -0.69
C SER A 303 -24.46 -17.70 -0.58
N SER A 304 -25.52 -17.59 0.22
CA SER A 304 -26.25 -16.34 0.51
C SER A 304 -25.53 -15.42 1.49
N ARG A 305 -24.54 -15.92 2.25
CA ARG A 305 -23.78 -15.11 3.19
C ARG A 305 -22.91 -14.10 2.45
N PRO A 306 -22.88 -12.81 2.87
CA PRO A 306 -22.00 -11.81 2.29
C PRO A 306 -20.54 -12.26 2.29
N THR A 307 -19.85 -12.09 1.17
CA THR A 307 -18.41 -12.31 1.08
C THR A 307 -17.66 -11.13 1.68
N ALA A 308 -16.37 -11.30 1.96
CA ALA A 308 -15.53 -10.20 2.40
C ALA A 308 -15.48 -9.05 1.36
N ARG A 309 -15.58 -9.35 0.05
CA ARG A 309 -15.73 -8.37 -1.02
C ARG A 309 -17.02 -7.55 -0.89
N GLU A 310 -18.15 -8.22 -0.66
CA GLU A 310 -19.45 -7.56 -0.52
C GLU A 310 -19.50 -6.71 0.76
N VAL A 311 -18.90 -7.18 1.86
CA VAL A 311 -18.73 -6.40 3.09
C VAL A 311 -17.86 -5.16 2.84
N ALA A 312 -16.71 -5.31 2.17
CA ALA A 312 -15.83 -4.18 1.83
C ALA A 312 -16.58 -3.10 1.02
N ALA A 313 -17.35 -3.53 0.01
CA ALA A 313 -18.16 -2.62 -0.80
C ALA A 313 -19.26 -1.92 0.00
N SER A 314 -19.85 -2.60 0.98
CA SER A 314 -20.92 -2.04 1.84
C SER A 314 -20.40 -1.00 2.85
N ILE A 315 -19.19 -1.20 3.40
CA ILE A 315 -18.65 -0.32 4.44
C ILE A 315 -17.88 0.88 3.89
N ALA A 316 -17.38 0.82 2.65
CA ALA A 316 -16.57 1.87 2.05
C ALA A 316 -17.46 2.98 1.47
N SER A 317 -17.37 4.20 2.00
CA SER A 317 -18.02 5.37 1.44
C SER A 317 -17.27 5.96 0.23
N MET A 318 -15.97 5.69 0.13
CA MET A 318 -15.09 6.04 -0.99
C MET A 318 -14.13 4.89 -1.22
N TRP A 319 -13.88 4.54 -2.49
CA TRP A 319 -13.03 3.42 -2.87
C TRP A 319 -12.19 3.74 -4.09
N ILE A 320 -10.87 3.59 -3.99
CA ILE A 320 -9.94 3.60 -5.12
C ILE A 320 -9.30 2.23 -5.20
N PRO A 321 -9.58 1.45 -6.25
CA PRO A 321 -9.03 0.10 -6.38
C PRO A 321 -7.53 0.15 -6.60
N VAL A 322 -6.82 -0.81 -6.00
CA VAL A 322 -5.42 -1.12 -6.25
C VAL A 322 -5.34 -2.53 -6.80
N ARG A 323 -4.89 -2.64 -8.05
CA ARG A 323 -4.96 -3.87 -8.83
C ARG A 323 -3.59 -4.51 -9.00
N GLY A 324 -3.61 -5.82 -9.16
CA GLY A 324 -2.47 -6.61 -9.57
C GLY A 324 -1.31 -6.72 -8.58
N ASP A 325 -0.44 -7.67 -8.87
CA ASP A 325 0.80 -7.90 -8.12
C ASP A 325 2.00 -7.10 -8.67
N ARG A 326 1.81 -6.33 -9.74
CA ARG A 326 2.83 -5.59 -10.51
C ARG A 326 3.88 -6.47 -11.18
N LEU A 327 3.63 -7.77 -11.32
CA LEU A 327 4.59 -8.72 -11.90
C LEU A 327 3.96 -9.58 -13.00
N GLU A 328 2.77 -10.12 -12.77
CA GLU A 328 2.20 -11.16 -13.62
C GLU A 328 0.75 -10.89 -14.02
N ARG A 329 -0.13 -10.66 -13.03
CA ARG A 329 -1.55 -10.44 -13.31
C ARG A 329 -2.32 -9.88 -12.12
N ASP A 330 -3.56 -9.45 -12.40
CA ASP A 330 -4.58 -9.26 -11.38
C ASP A 330 -5.36 -10.56 -11.14
N ASP A 331 -5.75 -10.80 -9.88
CA ASP A 331 -6.51 -11.98 -9.46
C ASP A 331 -7.59 -11.56 -8.48
N ASP A 332 -8.83 -11.81 -8.85
CA ASP A 332 -10.02 -11.39 -8.10
C ASP A 332 -10.27 -12.18 -6.81
N ALA A 333 -9.53 -13.27 -6.53
CA ALA A 333 -9.62 -14.00 -5.26
C ALA A 333 -9.22 -13.10 -4.06
N ILE A 334 -8.44 -12.06 -4.30
CA ILE A 334 -8.17 -10.98 -3.35
C ILE A 334 -8.39 -9.65 -4.06
N ILE A 335 -9.25 -8.81 -3.51
CA ILE A 335 -9.40 -7.43 -3.93
C ILE A 335 -8.82 -6.50 -2.90
N GLY A 336 -8.45 -5.30 -3.31
CA GLY A 336 -7.98 -4.29 -2.38
C GLY A 336 -7.99 -2.88 -2.94
N GLY A 337 -7.83 -1.92 -2.07
CA GLY A 337 -7.84 -0.52 -2.44
C GLY A 337 -7.66 0.41 -1.26
N ILE A 338 -7.51 1.70 -1.58
CA ILE A 338 -7.55 2.77 -0.57
C ILE A 338 -9.01 3.19 -0.43
N ALA A 339 -9.49 3.19 0.80
CA ALA A 339 -10.90 3.42 1.08
C ALA A 339 -11.10 4.45 2.20
N ARG A 340 -12.29 5.03 2.25
CA ARG A 340 -12.79 5.74 3.42
C ARG A 340 -13.93 4.95 4.03
N VAL A 341 -13.76 4.59 5.30
CA VAL A 341 -14.78 3.92 6.10
C VAL A 341 -15.16 4.87 7.23
N GLN A 342 -16.41 5.33 7.26
CA GLN A 342 -16.84 6.47 8.07
C GLN A 342 -15.95 7.71 7.80
N HIS A 343 -15.13 8.11 8.76
CA HIS A 343 -14.22 9.26 8.65
C HIS A 343 -12.75 8.85 8.54
N THR A 344 -12.45 7.55 8.50
CA THR A 344 -11.09 7.02 8.52
C THR A 344 -10.66 6.57 7.13
N SER A 345 -9.56 7.12 6.63
CA SER A 345 -8.89 6.60 5.43
C SER A 345 -8.05 5.39 5.82
N LEU A 346 -8.12 4.33 5.04
CA LEU A 346 -7.42 3.08 5.31
C LEU A 346 -7.22 2.25 4.03
N VAL A 347 -6.36 1.27 4.08
CA VAL A 347 -6.24 0.27 3.01
C VAL A 347 -7.07 -0.95 3.41
N ILE A 348 -7.91 -1.42 2.48
CA ILE A 348 -8.67 -2.67 2.65
C ILE A 348 -8.07 -3.76 1.77
N VAL A 349 -7.94 -4.95 2.33
CA VAL A 349 -7.68 -6.20 1.61
C VAL A 349 -8.81 -7.16 1.93
N ALA A 350 -9.59 -7.57 0.95
CA ALA A 350 -10.72 -8.45 1.13
C ALA A 350 -10.58 -9.72 0.28
N PHE A 351 -10.79 -10.86 0.89
CA PHE A 351 -10.76 -12.15 0.23
C PHE A 351 -12.14 -12.46 -0.35
N ASP A 352 -12.18 -12.86 -1.61
CA ASP A 352 -13.44 -13.23 -2.26
C ASP A 352 -13.54 -14.75 -2.48
N ARG A 353 -14.22 -15.43 -1.56
CA ARG A 353 -14.40 -16.87 -1.67
C ARG A 353 -15.16 -17.33 -2.94
N LYS A 354 -15.95 -16.43 -3.56
CA LYS A 354 -16.68 -16.71 -4.80
C LYS A 354 -15.79 -16.68 -6.04
N ALA A 355 -14.66 -15.96 -6.00
CA ALA A 355 -13.70 -15.88 -7.10
C ALA A 355 -12.79 -17.11 -7.22
N GLY A 356 -12.81 -18.00 -6.24
CA GLY A 356 -12.05 -19.24 -6.24
C GLY A 356 -10.84 -19.25 -5.31
N MET A 357 -9.93 -20.22 -5.52
CA MET A 357 -8.74 -20.37 -4.70
C MET A 357 -7.73 -19.27 -5.00
N PRO A 358 -7.15 -18.63 -3.96
CA PRO A 358 -6.11 -17.64 -4.14
C PRO A 358 -4.89 -18.22 -4.87
N THR A 359 -4.41 -17.49 -5.86
CA THR A 359 -3.18 -17.80 -6.59
C THR A 359 -1.97 -17.09 -5.98
N LEU A 360 -0.79 -17.35 -6.54
CA LEU A 360 0.43 -16.63 -6.14
C LEU A 360 0.28 -15.12 -6.33
N SER A 361 -0.33 -14.69 -7.44
CA SER A 361 -0.54 -13.27 -7.75
C SER A 361 -1.48 -12.60 -6.76
N SER A 362 -2.57 -13.26 -6.32
CA SER A 362 -3.46 -12.69 -5.31
C SER A 362 -2.76 -12.48 -3.96
N VAL A 363 -1.90 -13.41 -3.53
CA VAL A 363 -1.13 -13.25 -2.28
C VAL A 363 -0.08 -12.15 -2.39
N ARG A 364 0.58 -12.02 -3.56
CA ARG A 364 1.51 -10.91 -3.83
C ARG A 364 0.78 -9.57 -3.84
N LYS A 365 -0.43 -9.50 -4.41
CA LYS A 365 -1.29 -8.31 -4.34
C LYS A 365 -1.60 -7.93 -2.90
N ALA A 366 -2.00 -8.89 -2.05
CA ALA A 366 -2.21 -8.62 -0.61
C ALA A 366 -0.94 -8.07 0.06
N THR A 367 0.23 -8.63 -0.26
CA THR A 367 1.52 -8.16 0.26
C THR A 367 1.85 -6.75 -0.23
N ARG A 368 1.57 -6.44 -1.50
CA ARG A 368 1.72 -5.09 -2.07
C ARG A 368 0.82 -4.09 -1.34
N LEU A 369 -0.45 -4.43 -1.13
CA LEU A 369 -1.40 -3.59 -0.39
C LEU A 369 -0.98 -3.35 1.05
N ALA A 370 -0.47 -4.36 1.74
CA ALA A 370 0.07 -4.22 3.08
C ALA A 370 1.26 -3.25 3.11
N ARG A 371 2.20 -3.37 2.18
CA ARG A 371 3.33 -2.43 2.05
C ARG A 371 2.86 -1.01 1.71
N LEU A 372 1.87 -0.88 0.83
CA LEU A 372 1.26 0.39 0.48
C LEU A 372 0.64 1.06 1.71
N ALA A 373 -0.08 0.31 2.55
CA ALA A 373 -0.63 0.82 3.80
C ALA A 373 0.48 1.41 4.71
N GLY A 374 1.59 0.69 4.88
CA GLY A 374 2.73 1.17 5.66
C GLY A 374 3.42 2.39 5.03
N HIS A 375 3.52 2.42 3.70
CA HIS A 375 4.12 3.54 2.99
C HIS A 375 3.27 4.81 3.07
N LEU A 376 1.95 4.69 2.95
CA LEU A 376 1.00 5.79 3.03
C LEU A 376 0.64 6.20 4.48
N ASP A 377 1.20 5.52 5.48
CA ASP A 377 0.84 5.69 6.90
C ASP A 377 -0.67 5.53 7.17
N LEU A 378 -1.32 4.61 6.45
CA LEU A 378 -2.74 4.31 6.56
C LEU A 378 -2.96 2.97 7.30
N PRO A 379 -3.97 2.88 8.19
CA PRO A 379 -4.36 1.60 8.77
C PRO A 379 -4.69 0.55 7.71
N LEU A 380 -4.43 -0.72 8.03
CA LEU A 380 -4.75 -1.86 7.18
C LEU A 380 -5.93 -2.65 7.78
N LEU A 381 -6.99 -2.82 7.00
CA LEU A 381 -8.12 -3.68 7.32
C LEU A 381 -8.10 -4.93 6.43
N LEU A 382 -7.95 -6.09 7.04
CA LEU A 382 -8.03 -7.39 6.38
C LEU A 382 -9.44 -7.98 6.61
N LEU A 383 -10.19 -8.23 5.56
CA LEU A 383 -11.47 -8.94 5.60
C LEU A 383 -11.25 -10.37 5.09
N VAL A 384 -11.32 -11.33 5.98
CA VAL A 384 -10.91 -12.72 5.73
C VAL A 384 -12.12 -13.60 5.47
N ASP A 385 -12.11 -14.24 4.30
CA ASP A 385 -13.13 -15.21 3.89
C ASP A 385 -12.56 -16.16 2.82
N THR A 386 -11.83 -17.17 3.26
CA THR A 386 -11.20 -18.13 2.37
C THR A 386 -12.23 -19.11 1.79
N PRO A 387 -12.10 -19.55 0.54
CA PRO A 387 -13.05 -20.48 -0.07
C PRO A 387 -13.05 -21.85 0.62
N ALA A 388 -14.21 -22.52 0.60
CA ALA A 388 -14.39 -23.84 1.19
C ALA A 388 -13.40 -24.90 0.67
N ALA A 389 -12.95 -24.77 -0.58
CA ALA A 389 -11.94 -25.64 -1.16
C ALA A 389 -10.60 -25.61 -0.39
N ALA A 390 -10.28 -24.49 0.28
CA ALA A 390 -9.09 -24.39 1.12
C ALA A 390 -9.11 -25.33 2.33
N LEU A 391 -10.28 -25.85 2.71
CA LEU A 391 -10.44 -26.87 3.75
C LEU A 391 -10.06 -28.26 3.28
N LEU A 392 -10.21 -28.54 1.98
CA LEU A 392 -10.11 -29.88 1.41
C LEU A 392 -8.82 -30.12 0.66
N GLN A 393 -8.15 -29.06 0.22
CA GLN A 393 -6.96 -29.14 -0.62
C GLN A 393 -5.80 -28.35 0.02
N PRO A 394 -4.60 -28.95 0.09
CA PRO A 394 -3.42 -28.22 0.51
C PRO A 394 -3.11 -27.11 -0.50
N SER A 395 -2.69 -25.95 0.00
CA SER A 395 -2.24 -24.86 -0.86
C SER A 395 -0.96 -25.26 -1.60
N PRO A 396 -0.82 -24.87 -2.89
CA PRO A 396 0.44 -25.05 -3.60
C PRO A 396 1.61 -24.41 -2.86
N PHE A 397 2.80 -25.04 -2.88
CA PHE A 397 3.97 -24.52 -2.17
C PHE A 397 4.29 -23.03 -2.45
N PRO A 398 4.22 -22.53 -3.71
CA PRO A 398 4.45 -21.10 -3.96
C PRO A 398 3.45 -20.19 -3.25
N VAL A 399 2.19 -20.59 -3.14
CA VAL A 399 1.14 -19.85 -2.41
C VAL A 399 1.43 -19.86 -0.92
N GLY A 400 1.81 -21.01 -0.36
CA GLY A 400 2.23 -21.13 1.04
C GLY A 400 3.45 -20.26 1.37
N GLN A 401 4.46 -20.27 0.51
CA GLN A 401 5.65 -19.41 0.64
C GLN A 401 5.28 -17.92 0.60
N ALA A 402 4.42 -17.51 -0.33
CA ALA A 402 3.98 -16.12 -0.41
C ALA A 402 3.13 -15.71 0.80
N ALA A 403 2.30 -16.62 1.33
CA ALA A 403 1.54 -16.38 2.57
C ALA A 403 2.46 -16.18 3.78
N ALA A 404 3.55 -16.95 3.89
CA ALA A 404 4.56 -16.75 4.93
C ALA A 404 5.26 -15.39 4.80
N GLN A 405 5.54 -14.94 3.56
CA GLN A 405 6.08 -13.60 3.31
C GLN A 405 5.07 -12.50 3.70
N LEU A 406 3.79 -12.68 3.39
CA LEU A 406 2.74 -11.76 3.83
C LEU A 406 2.69 -11.66 5.36
N ALA A 407 2.71 -12.80 6.06
CA ALA A 407 2.75 -12.82 7.53
C ALA A 407 3.96 -12.04 8.09
N SER A 408 5.14 -12.21 7.49
CA SER A 408 6.35 -11.47 7.87
C SER A 408 6.19 -9.96 7.66
N VAL A 409 5.61 -9.54 6.54
CA VAL A 409 5.34 -8.12 6.27
C VAL A 409 4.35 -7.56 7.29
N LEU A 410 3.24 -8.25 7.55
CA LEU A 410 2.23 -7.82 8.52
C LEU A 410 2.80 -7.69 9.92
N SER A 411 3.71 -8.58 10.33
CA SER A 411 4.35 -8.54 11.64
C SER A 411 5.15 -7.26 11.89
N LEU A 412 5.78 -6.72 10.84
CA LEU A 412 6.66 -5.55 10.92
C LEU A 412 6.00 -4.25 10.40
N LEU A 413 4.72 -4.31 10.03
CA LEU A 413 4.04 -3.16 9.45
C LEU A 413 3.88 -2.03 10.47
N PRO A 414 4.37 -0.80 10.21
CA PRO A 414 4.39 0.28 11.19
C PRO A 414 3.05 0.98 11.41
N VAL A 415 1.98 0.47 10.83
CA VAL A 415 0.62 1.00 10.93
C VAL A 415 -0.32 0.00 11.60
N PRO A 416 -1.48 0.46 12.14
CA PRO A 416 -2.48 -0.42 12.69
C PRO A 416 -2.96 -1.48 11.70
N VAL A 417 -2.97 -2.75 12.11
CA VAL A 417 -3.49 -3.88 11.34
C VAL A 417 -4.65 -4.50 12.10
N VAL A 418 -5.83 -4.47 11.50
CA VAL A 418 -7.03 -5.11 12.03
C VAL A 418 -7.50 -6.18 11.06
N SER A 419 -7.70 -7.39 11.55
CA SER A 419 -8.24 -8.51 10.77
C SER A 419 -9.64 -8.84 11.24
N VAL A 420 -10.57 -8.99 10.30
CA VAL A 420 -11.96 -9.41 10.56
C VAL A 420 -12.25 -10.66 9.77
N VAL A 421 -12.50 -11.76 10.45
CA VAL A 421 -12.95 -12.99 9.82
C VAL A 421 -14.46 -12.93 9.67
N VAL A 422 -14.92 -12.81 8.42
CA VAL A 422 -16.36 -12.71 8.10
C VAL A 422 -16.97 -14.05 7.70
N GLY A 423 -16.14 -15.05 7.40
CA GLY A 423 -16.58 -16.40 7.05
C GLY A 423 -15.57 -17.43 7.54
N VAL A 424 -14.73 -17.91 6.66
CA VAL A 424 -13.73 -18.96 6.93
C VAL A 424 -12.32 -18.38 6.89
N ALA A 425 -11.51 -18.63 7.90
CA ALA A 425 -10.06 -18.43 7.87
C ALA A 425 -9.36 -19.78 7.79
N ALA A 426 -8.96 -20.20 6.60
CA ALA A 426 -8.35 -21.50 6.36
C ALA A 426 -7.06 -21.42 5.57
N GLY A 427 -6.21 -22.43 5.75
CA GLY A 427 -4.95 -22.59 5.04
C GLY A 427 -3.90 -21.52 5.38
N PRO A 428 -2.74 -21.55 4.71
CA PRO A 428 -1.62 -20.63 5.00
C PRO A 428 -1.99 -19.16 4.90
N LEU A 429 -2.84 -18.79 3.94
CA LEU A 429 -3.27 -17.41 3.72
C LEU A 429 -4.24 -16.93 4.79
N GLY A 430 -5.22 -17.78 5.18
CA GLY A 430 -6.13 -17.46 6.28
C GLY A 430 -5.37 -17.26 7.59
N LEU A 431 -4.36 -18.10 7.87
CA LEU A 431 -3.50 -17.98 9.04
C LEU A 431 -2.60 -16.74 8.98
N ALA A 432 -2.03 -16.43 7.81
CA ALA A 432 -1.20 -15.24 7.62
C ALA A 432 -2.00 -13.95 7.92
N ALA A 433 -3.27 -13.90 7.53
CA ALA A 433 -4.13 -12.76 7.77
C ALA A 433 -4.50 -12.53 9.26
N LEU A 434 -4.22 -13.49 10.14
CA LEU A 434 -4.37 -13.33 11.58
C LEU A 434 -3.18 -12.63 12.26
N GLN A 435 -2.12 -12.31 11.51
CA GLN A 435 -0.98 -11.51 11.97
C GLN A 435 -1.37 -10.02 12.05
N ALA A 436 -2.19 -9.69 13.06
CA ALA A 436 -2.79 -8.37 13.22
C ALA A 436 -2.69 -7.90 14.67
N ASP A 437 -2.87 -6.59 14.89
CA ASP A 437 -2.94 -6.00 16.25
C ASP A 437 -4.22 -6.39 16.95
N ARG A 438 -5.32 -6.52 16.15
CA ARG A 438 -6.62 -7.01 16.60
C ARG A 438 -7.18 -8.00 15.58
N VAL A 439 -7.70 -9.11 16.07
CA VAL A 439 -8.43 -10.10 15.29
C VAL A 439 -9.86 -10.16 15.79
N LEU A 440 -10.79 -9.83 14.92
CA LEU A 440 -12.22 -9.86 15.18
C LEU A 440 -12.84 -10.99 14.37
N MET A 441 -13.87 -11.64 14.87
CA MET A 441 -14.57 -12.71 14.15
C MET A 441 -16.08 -12.51 14.26
N GLN A 442 -16.80 -12.63 13.14
CA GLN A 442 -18.27 -12.71 13.20
C GLN A 442 -18.70 -13.98 13.92
N THR A 443 -19.91 -13.97 14.55
CA THR A 443 -20.40 -15.07 15.39
C THR A 443 -20.30 -16.45 14.74
N ASN A 444 -20.64 -16.54 13.45
CA ASN A 444 -20.57 -17.79 12.68
C ASN A 444 -19.27 -17.94 11.88
N ALA A 445 -18.28 -17.07 12.08
CA ALA A 445 -17.00 -17.26 11.45
C ALA A 445 -16.21 -18.38 12.14
N VAL A 446 -15.36 -19.04 11.37
CA VAL A 446 -14.54 -20.16 11.83
C VAL A 446 -13.09 -20.01 11.41
N MET A 447 -12.18 -20.48 12.26
CA MET A 447 -10.81 -20.76 11.91
C MET A 447 -10.62 -22.27 11.78
N CYS A 448 -9.91 -22.70 10.75
CA CYS A 448 -9.67 -24.13 10.55
C CYS A 448 -8.38 -24.39 9.79
N ASN A 449 -7.82 -25.57 10.04
CA ASN A 449 -6.73 -26.11 9.24
C ASN A 449 -7.29 -26.96 8.09
N THR A 450 -6.48 -27.20 7.06
CA THR A 450 -6.88 -28.12 5.98
C THR A 450 -7.07 -29.55 6.54
N VAL A 451 -8.15 -30.18 6.16
CA VAL A 451 -8.44 -31.58 6.57
C VAL A 451 -7.35 -32.55 6.08
N ALA A 452 -6.67 -32.19 4.98
CA ALA A 452 -5.56 -32.96 4.42
C ALA A 452 -4.31 -32.96 5.29
N ASP A 453 -4.09 -31.89 6.08
CA ASP A 453 -2.91 -31.78 6.96
C ASP A 453 -3.15 -32.41 8.34
N THR A 454 -4.37 -32.80 8.65
CA THR A 454 -4.70 -33.51 9.86
C THR A 454 -4.50 -35.01 9.65
N GLN A 455 -3.30 -35.51 9.95
CA GLN A 455 -3.11 -36.94 10.16
C GLN A 455 -3.91 -37.34 11.41
N LEU A 456 -5.10 -37.89 11.22
CA LEU A 456 -5.79 -38.59 12.30
C LEU A 456 -4.86 -39.72 12.77
N PRO A 457 -4.57 -39.85 14.07
CA PRO A 457 -3.77 -40.94 14.57
C PRO A 457 -4.33 -42.26 14.06
N HIS A 458 -3.50 -43.10 13.45
CA HIS A 458 -3.88 -44.40 12.93
C HIS A 458 -4.47 -45.20 14.10
N GLY A 459 -5.79 -45.52 14.04
CA GLY A 459 -6.48 -46.35 15.01
C GLY A 459 -7.37 -45.66 16.04
N GLY A 460 -7.48 -44.33 16.02
CA GLY A 460 -8.42 -43.63 16.90
C GLY A 460 -9.86 -43.83 16.47
N ARG A 461 -10.65 -44.62 17.23
CA ARG A 461 -12.11 -44.66 17.08
C ARG A 461 -12.64 -43.23 17.21
N ARG A 462 -13.33 -42.75 16.16
CA ARG A 462 -14.14 -41.51 16.22
C ARG A 462 -15.08 -41.59 17.40
N ARG A 463 -14.76 -40.86 18.47
CA ARG A 463 -15.68 -40.64 19.58
C ARG A 463 -16.55 -39.45 19.20
N GLY A 464 -17.82 -39.72 18.88
CA GLY A 464 -18.84 -38.69 18.73
C GLY A 464 -18.75 -37.82 17.47
N THR A 465 -19.87 -37.51 16.89
CA THR A 465 -20.05 -36.72 15.64
C THR A 465 -19.76 -35.23 15.82
N ASP A 466 -19.28 -34.77 16.97
CA ASP A 466 -19.08 -33.33 17.27
C ASP A 466 -17.60 -32.88 17.29
N ASP A 467 -16.67 -33.81 17.11
CA ASP A 467 -15.25 -33.54 17.22
C ASP A 467 -14.63 -33.21 15.85
N PHE A 468 -15.01 -32.04 15.30
CA PHE A 468 -14.18 -31.39 14.30
C PHE A 468 -13.00 -30.69 15.01
N GLY A 469 -12.07 -31.46 15.58
CA GLY A 469 -10.87 -30.94 16.27
C GLY A 469 -9.96 -30.06 15.40
N THR A 470 -10.39 -29.75 14.18
CA THR A 470 -9.70 -28.90 13.20
C THR A 470 -10.44 -27.59 12.93
N VAL A 471 -11.64 -27.40 13.48
CA VAL A 471 -12.49 -26.21 13.27
C VAL A 471 -12.78 -25.54 14.61
N ALA A 472 -12.32 -24.30 14.76
CA ALA A 472 -12.57 -23.48 15.93
C ALA A 472 -13.57 -22.37 15.60
N PRO A 473 -14.78 -22.34 16.21
CA PRO A 473 -15.73 -21.25 16.06
C PRO A 473 -15.24 -19.99 16.78
N ALA A 474 -15.82 -18.85 16.45
CA ALA A 474 -15.37 -17.53 16.91
C ALA A 474 -15.20 -17.42 18.43
N HIS A 475 -16.18 -17.92 19.21
CA HIS A 475 -16.12 -17.88 20.67
C HIS A 475 -14.97 -18.72 21.25
N GLU A 476 -14.65 -19.85 20.62
CA GLU A 476 -13.53 -20.70 20.99
C GLU A 476 -12.20 -20.02 20.65
N CYS A 477 -12.11 -19.36 19.49
CA CYS A 477 -10.92 -18.56 19.13
C CYS A 477 -10.68 -17.44 20.13
N VAL A 478 -11.71 -16.78 20.65
CA VAL A 478 -11.58 -15.76 21.70
C VAL A 478 -11.13 -16.42 23.02
N ARG A 479 -11.72 -17.57 23.39
CA ARG A 479 -11.30 -18.31 24.61
C ARG A 479 -9.83 -18.72 24.57
N LEU A 480 -9.31 -19.07 23.40
CA LEU A 480 -7.92 -19.45 23.16
C LEU A 480 -6.97 -18.24 22.99
N GLY A 481 -7.50 -17.03 22.92
CA GLY A 481 -6.71 -15.82 22.71
C GLY A 481 -6.26 -15.60 21.24
N ILE A 482 -6.78 -16.40 20.32
CA ILE A 482 -6.50 -16.26 18.88
C ILE A 482 -7.23 -15.05 18.30
N ALA A 483 -8.50 -14.86 18.70
CA ALA A 483 -9.28 -13.67 18.39
C ALA A 483 -9.49 -12.81 19.64
N ASP A 484 -9.70 -11.52 19.44
CA ASP A 484 -9.89 -10.55 20.52
C ASP A 484 -11.37 -10.33 20.85
N THR A 485 -12.25 -10.39 19.84
CA THR A 485 -13.67 -10.07 20.02
C THR A 485 -14.54 -10.81 19.00
N VAL A 486 -15.73 -11.23 19.43
CA VAL A 486 -16.80 -11.71 18.54
C VAL A 486 -17.65 -10.51 18.12
N ILE A 487 -17.95 -10.42 16.82
CA ILE A 487 -18.89 -9.46 16.23
C ILE A 487 -20.23 -10.18 16.08
N ASP A 488 -21.28 -9.64 16.71
CA ASP A 488 -22.60 -10.21 16.62
C ASP A 488 -23.17 -10.12 15.19
N GLU A 489 -23.86 -11.16 14.80
CA GLU A 489 -24.59 -11.26 13.53
C GLU A 489 -26.10 -11.24 13.76
N PRO A 490 -26.88 -10.81 12.74
CA PRO A 490 -28.32 -11.08 12.69
C PRO A 490 -28.58 -12.58 12.83
N ARG A 491 -29.61 -12.95 13.58
CA ARG A 491 -29.92 -14.36 13.83
C ARG A 491 -30.81 -14.94 12.71
N PRO A 492 -30.53 -16.15 12.24
CA PRO A 492 -29.50 -17.11 12.70
C PRO A 492 -28.10 -16.87 12.09
N SER A 493 -27.95 -16.04 11.07
CA SER A 493 -26.69 -15.83 10.36
C SER A 493 -26.73 -14.52 9.55
N ALA A 494 -25.56 -14.00 9.13
CA ALA A 494 -25.40 -12.75 8.39
C ALA A 494 -26.17 -12.67 7.06
N ASP A 495 -26.58 -13.79 6.49
CA ASP A 495 -27.36 -13.86 5.25
C ASP A 495 -28.83 -13.43 5.41
N VAL A 496 -29.34 -13.35 6.62
CA VAL A 496 -30.72 -12.88 6.92
C VAL A 496 -30.82 -11.36 6.75
N ASP A 497 -29.80 -10.65 7.20
CA ASP A 497 -29.70 -9.20 7.06
C ASP A 497 -28.23 -8.81 6.80
N PRO A 498 -27.80 -8.87 5.53
CA PRO A 498 -26.41 -8.56 5.14
C PRO A 498 -25.97 -7.14 5.45
N GLU A 499 -26.90 -6.18 5.42
CA GLU A 499 -26.63 -4.78 5.69
C GLU A 499 -26.29 -4.55 7.17
N SER A 500 -27.13 -5.04 8.08
CA SER A 500 -26.86 -5.00 9.51
C SER A 500 -25.59 -5.75 9.91
N ALA A 501 -25.31 -6.90 9.26
CA ALA A 501 -24.09 -7.65 9.47
C ALA A 501 -22.84 -6.85 9.05
N SER A 502 -22.90 -6.19 7.90
CA SER A 502 -21.82 -5.33 7.40
C SER A 502 -21.62 -4.09 8.27
N LEU A 503 -22.72 -3.50 8.76
CA LEU A 503 -22.67 -2.35 9.67
C LEU A 503 -22.01 -2.71 11.01
N ALA A 504 -22.28 -3.91 11.55
CA ALA A 504 -21.62 -4.41 12.75
C ALA A 504 -20.11 -4.58 12.53
N VAL A 505 -19.69 -5.11 11.37
CA VAL A 505 -18.27 -5.19 10.98
C VAL A 505 -17.65 -3.81 10.88
N ASN A 506 -18.33 -2.85 10.24
CA ASN A 506 -17.88 -1.46 10.12
C ASN A 506 -17.57 -0.86 11.50
N HIS A 507 -18.53 -0.89 12.42
CA HIS A 507 -18.39 -0.32 13.75
C HIS A 507 -17.26 -1.00 14.55
N ALA A 508 -17.18 -2.33 14.52
CA ALA A 508 -16.18 -3.08 15.24
C ALA A 508 -14.75 -2.83 14.68
N ALA A 509 -14.62 -2.81 13.36
CA ALA A 509 -13.33 -2.57 12.70
C ALA A 509 -12.80 -1.15 12.98
N ILE A 510 -13.64 -0.11 12.85
CA ILE A 510 -13.22 1.27 13.11
C ILE A 510 -12.93 1.48 14.60
N ALA A 511 -13.69 0.87 15.51
CA ALA A 511 -13.39 0.92 16.94
C ALA A 511 -12.02 0.30 17.25
N ALA A 512 -11.71 -0.85 16.67
CA ALA A 512 -10.43 -1.52 16.84
C ALA A 512 -9.28 -0.71 16.23
N ILE A 513 -9.44 -0.17 15.02
CA ILE A 513 -8.45 0.71 14.38
C ILE A 513 -8.17 1.94 15.25
N THR A 514 -9.21 2.61 15.74
CA THR A 514 -9.08 3.79 16.60
C THR A 514 -8.35 3.47 17.90
N GLU A 515 -8.68 2.33 18.53
CA GLU A 515 -8.00 1.86 19.74
C GLU A 515 -6.51 1.63 19.51
N VAL A 516 -6.17 0.94 18.42
CA VAL A 516 -4.77 0.61 18.07
C VAL A 516 -4.00 1.86 17.67
N SER A 517 -4.60 2.76 16.89
CA SER A 517 -3.99 4.03 16.45
C SER A 517 -3.63 4.97 17.59
N ALA A 518 -4.29 4.85 18.75
CA ALA A 518 -3.96 5.64 19.94
C ALA A 518 -2.56 5.32 20.52
N SER A 519 -1.92 4.23 20.04
CA SER A 519 -0.59 3.82 20.45
C SER A 519 0.46 4.37 19.47
N GLY A 520 1.58 4.87 19.97
CA GLY A 520 2.70 5.24 19.07
C GLY A 520 3.30 3.99 18.38
N GLN A 521 3.92 4.20 17.24
CA GLN A 521 4.44 3.16 16.33
C GLN A 521 5.30 2.08 17.03
N ARG A 522 6.23 2.47 17.90
CA ARG A 522 7.07 1.53 18.69
C ARG A 522 6.21 0.61 19.56
N ARG A 523 5.27 1.18 20.31
CA ARG A 523 4.37 0.41 21.18
C ARG A 523 3.44 -0.50 20.38
N LEU A 524 3.11 -0.12 19.15
CA LEU A 524 2.32 -0.92 18.25
C LEU A 524 3.05 -2.23 17.90
N LEU A 525 4.30 -2.13 17.44
CA LEU A 525 5.12 -3.29 17.05
C LEU A 525 5.41 -4.20 18.27
N ASP A 526 5.78 -3.63 19.41
CA ASP A 526 6.04 -4.38 20.64
C ASP A 526 4.80 -5.16 21.10
N ARG A 527 3.60 -4.51 21.06
CA ARG A 527 2.33 -5.17 21.41
C ARG A 527 1.97 -6.28 20.43
N ARG A 528 2.19 -6.07 19.13
CA ARG A 528 1.95 -7.10 18.11
C ARG A 528 2.86 -8.30 18.31
N GLU A 529 4.15 -8.09 18.54
CA GLU A 529 5.09 -9.15 18.85
C GLU A 529 4.69 -9.91 20.12
N GLN A 530 4.35 -9.18 21.17
CA GLN A 530 3.93 -9.77 22.43
C GLN A 530 2.65 -10.59 22.29
N ARG A 531 1.63 -10.07 21.56
CA ARG A 531 0.42 -10.81 21.26
C ARG A 531 0.73 -12.14 20.61
N LEU A 532 1.61 -12.14 19.60
CA LEU A 532 2.00 -13.36 18.88
C LEU A 532 2.73 -14.37 19.77
N ARG A 533 3.58 -13.91 20.67
CA ARG A 533 4.29 -14.77 21.64
C ARG A 533 3.35 -15.40 22.68
N THR A 534 2.23 -14.75 22.98
CA THR A 534 1.25 -15.26 23.95
C THR A 534 0.18 -16.14 23.33
N LEU A 535 0.10 -16.24 22.00
CA LEU A 535 -0.83 -17.14 21.33
C LEU A 535 -0.55 -18.61 21.73
N GLY A 536 -1.60 -19.31 22.13
CA GLY A 536 -1.53 -20.73 22.52
C GLY A 536 -1.00 -20.98 23.94
N GLN A 537 -0.65 -19.95 24.70
CA GLN A 537 -0.30 -20.09 26.11
C GLN A 537 -1.56 -20.21 26.97
N SER A 538 -2.22 -21.35 26.89
CA SER A 538 -3.50 -21.58 27.59
C SER A 538 -3.34 -22.04 29.05
N THR A 539 -2.11 -22.39 29.49
CA THR A 539 -1.88 -22.84 30.86
C THR A 539 -1.63 -21.67 31.82
N PRO A 540 -2.15 -21.73 33.06
CA PRO A 540 -1.90 -20.71 34.07
C PRO A 540 -0.40 -20.48 34.34
N GLY A 541 0.43 -21.54 34.27
CA GLY A 541 1.88 -21.48 34.39
C GLY A 541 2.55 -20.73 33.24
N GLY A 542 2.14 -20.99 31.99
CA GLY A 542 2.66 -20.29 30.82
C GLY A 542 2.31 -18.78 30.82
N ARG A 543 1.15 -18.40 31.35
CA ARG A 543 0.80 -16.98 31.55
C ARG A 543 1.61 -16.30 32.64
N ALA A 544 1.99 -17.03 33.68
CA ALA A 544 2.81 -16.51 34.78
C ALA A 544 4.29 -16.35 34.36
N GLU A 545 4.82 -17.26 33.55
CA GLU A 545 6.19 -17.18 33.00
C GLU A 545 6.33 -16.11 31.91
N ALA A 546 5.26 -15.84 31.15
CA ALA A 546 5.20 -14.75 30.19
C ALA A 546 4.75 -13.42 30.82
N SER A 547 4.60 -13.38 32.15
CA SER A 547 4.16 -12.17 32.84
C SER A 547 5.17 -11.04 32.67
N HIS A 548 4.64 -9.91 32.32
CA HIS A 548 5.24 -8.69 31.79
C HIS A 548 6.40 -8.11 32.58
N GLU A 549 6.56 -8.42 33.87
CA GLU A 549 7.47 -7.68 34.74
C GLU A 549 8.96 -7.88 34.41
N VAL A 550 9.35 -9.08 33.93
CA VAL A 550 10.75 -9.36 33.59
C VAL A 550 11.10 -8.83 32.18
N ILE A 551 10.16 -8.96 31.25
CA ILE A 551 10.34 -8.48 29.86
C ILE A 551 10.29 -6.94 29.84
N ASP A 552 9.39 -6.33 30.59
CA ASP A 552 9.31 -4.87 30.71
C ASP A 552 10.54 -4.26 31.35
N LEU A 553 11.16 -4.93 32.31
CA LEU A 553 12.39 -4.45 32.93
C LEU A 553 13.59 -4.51 31.96
N GLN A 554 13.70 -5.57 31.17
CA GLN A 554 14.75 -5.72 30.15
C GLN A 554 14.52 -4.76 28.98
N ASN A 555 13.29 -4.62 28.51
CA ASN A 555 12.93 -3.66 27.47
C ASN A 555 13.12 -2.21 27.93
N TRP A 556 12.81 -1.92 29.20
CA TRP A 556 13.07 -0.61 29.78
C TRP A 556 14.58 -0.31 29.90
N GLN A 557 15.39 -1.30 30.24
CA GLN A 557 16.86 -1.16 30.28
C GLN A 557 17.44 -0.95 28.87
N HIS A 558 16.94 -1.67 27.85
CA HIS A 558 17.31 -1.45 26.45
C HIS A 558 16.86 -0.09 25.92
N ALA A 559 15.62 0.29 26.16
CA ALA A 559 15.09 1.60 25.75
C ALA A 559 15.81 2.77 26.43
N LEU A 560 16.24 2.59 27.68
CA LEU A 560 17.04 3.60 28.39
C LEU A 560 18.45 3.70 27.82
N SER A 561 19.09 2.58 27.46
CA SER A 561 20.42 2.57 26.85
C SER A 561 20.39 3.19 25.45
N GLU A 562 19.40 2.87 24.62
CA GLU A 562 19.19 3.47 23.29
C GLU A 562 18.92 4.99 23.39
N THR A 563 18.10 5.41 24.35
CA THR A 563 17.81 6.84 24.56
C THR A 563 19.07 7.61 24.99
N ILE A 564 19.94 6.99 25.81
CA ILE A 564 21.21 7.58 26.22
C ILE A 564 22.18 7.65 25.02
N ASP A 565 22.23 6.62 24.20
CA ASP A 565 23.07 6.58 23.00
C ASP A 565 22.62 7.60 21.96
N GLU A 566 21.31 7.73 21.69
CA GLU A 566 20.75 8.76 20.83
C GLU A 566 20.98 10.19 21.38
N TRP A 567 20.98 10.36 22.70
CA TRP A 567 21.28 11.64 23.33
C TRP A 567 22.75 11.98 23.21
N ARG A 568 23.64 10.99 23.35
CA ARG A 568 25.08 11.13 23.15
C ARG A 568 25.40 11.51 21.72
N ASP A 569 24.80 10.83 20.72
CA ASP A 569 25.02 11.08 19.31
C ASP A 569 24.50 12.48 18.89
N ARG A 570 23.33 12.89 19.40
CA ARG A 570 22.80 14.25 19.20
C ARG A 570 23.67 15.32 19.84
N TRP A 571 24.31 15.01 20.94
CA TRP A 571 25.21 15.94 21.63
C TRP A 571 26.55 16.05 20.91
N GLU A 572 27.08 14.97 20.36
CA GLU A 572 28.29 14.96 19.53
C GLU A 572 28.10 15.70 18.21
N GLN A 573 26.94 15.56 17.57
CA GLN A 573 26.58 16.28 16.35
C GLN A 573 26.35 17.80 16.54
N ARG A 574 26.02 18.24 17.76
CA ARG A 574 25.81 19.66 18.08
C ARG A 574 27.05 20.40 18.54
N ARG A 575 28.23 19.75 18.59
CA ARG A 575 29.48 20.46 18.90
C ARG A 575 29.93 21.32 17.73
N PRO A 576 29.87 22.68 17.85
CA PRO A 576 30.54 23.50 16.88
C PRO A 576 32.06 23.26 16.98
N ALA A 577 32.73 23.19 15.86
CA ALA A 577 34.18 23.12 15.80
C ALA A 577 34.76 24.41 16.40
N ALA A 578 35.15 24.39 17.65
CA ALA A 578 35.79 25.51 18.34
C ALA A 578 37.28 25.23 18.54
N PRO A 579 38.11 26.26 18.51
CA PRO A 579 39.55 26.12 18.51
C PRO A 579 40.09 25.59 19.86
N ARG A 580 41.06 24.73 19.76
CA ARG A 580 41.74 24.10 20.90
C ARG A 580 42.25 25.14 21.92
N LYS A 581 41.54 25.31 23.04
CA LYS A 581 42.09 25.76 24.31
C LYS A 581 41.88 24.63 25.32
N SER A 582 42.95 24.28 26.01
CA SER A 582 43.01 23.25 27.00
C SER A 582 42.04 23.53 28.17
N ILE A 583 40.91 22.83 28.19
CA ILE A 583 40.00 22.82 29.33
C ILE A 583 40.19 21.46 29.99
N GLN A 584 40.52 21.47 31.29
CA GLN A 584 40.61 20.29 32.13
C GLN A 584 39.34 19.41 31.99
N ARG A 585 39.54 18.15 31.66
CA ARG A 585 38.46 17.16 31.57
C ARG A 585 37.83 17.00 32.97
N PRO A 586 36.48 17.11 33.09
CA PRO A 586 35.83 16.73 34.34
C PRO A 586 36.12 15.23 34.59
N ASP A 587 36.39 14.91 35.84
CA ASP A 587 36.68 13.55 36.24
C ASP A 587 35.46 12.66 36.02
N LEU A 588 35.55 11.77 35.03
CA LEU A 588 34.50 10.80 34.71
C LEU A 588 34.18 9.85 35.87
N GLY A 589 35.13 9.70 36.82
CA GLY A 589 34.94 8.94 38.06
C GLY A 589 33.95 9.59 39.01
N GLU A 590 33.98 10.93 39.12
CA GLU A 590 33.05 11.68 39.99
C GLU A 590 31.62 11.68 39.42
N LEU A 591 31.48 11.77 38.08
CA LEU A 591 30.18 11.69 37.40
C LEU A 591 29.57 10.27 37.54
N ALA A 592 30.40 9.24 37.36
CA ALA A 592 29.97 7.84 37.53
C ALA A 592 29.56 7.54 38.99
N THR A 593 30.23 8.18 39.93
CA THR A 593 29.92 8.00 41.38
C THR A 593 28.60 8.72 41.72
N ARG A 594 28.36 9.92 41.18
CA ARG A 594 27.06 10.64 41.33
C ARG A 594 25.89 9.91 40.68
N LEU A 595 26.12 9.31 39.53
CA LEU A 595 25.09 8.51 38.82
C LEU A 595 24.78 7.21 39.59
N ARG A 596 25.81 6.56 40.19
CA ARG A 596 25.62 5.36 41.03
C ARG A 596 24.87 5.71 42.33
N ALA A 597 25.18 6.85 42.96
CA ALA A 597 24.49 7.32 44.16
C ALA A 597 23.02 7.64 43.87
N ARG A 598 22.76 8.31 42.77
CA ARG A 598 21.38 8.63 42.33
C ARG A 598 20.58 7.39 41.93
N ARG A 599 21.23 6.39 41.35
CA ARG A 599 20.66 5.07 41.08
C ARG A 599 20.31 4.32 42.36
N ALA A 600 21.18 4.33 43.38
CA ALA A 600 20.92 3.71 44.66
C ALA A 600 19.72 4.39 45.36
N GLU A 601 19.66 5.73 45.33
CA GLU A 601 18.56 6.51 45.92
C GLU A 601 17.20 6.24 45.18
N LEU A 602 17.20 6.05 43.87
CA LEU A 602 16.02 5.70 43.09
C LEU A 602 15.54 4.27 43.38
N ILE A 603 16.45 3.33 43.53
CA ILE A 603 16.17 1.92 43.89
C ILE A 603 15.54 1.87 45.29
N GLU A 604 16.09 2.63 46.23
CA GLU A 604 15.59 2.70 47.61
C GLU A 604 14.21 3.36 47.71
N ARG A 605 13.98 4.45 46.93
CA ARG A 605 12.66 5.14 46.87
C ARG A 605 11.56 4.33 46.20
N THR A 606 11.90 3.42 45.31
CA THR A 606 10.91 2.64 44.54
C THR A 606 10.58 1.28 45.17
N GLY A 607 11.29 0.89 46.22
CA GLY A 607 11.08 -0.41 46.88
C GLY A 607 11.37 -1.64 45.99
N ILE A 608 12.07 -1.42 44.86
CA ILE A 608 12.33 -2.47 43.86
C ILE A 608 13.21 -3.58 44.46
N GLN A 609 14.13 -3.26 45.40
CA GLN A 609 14.95 -4.28 46.05
C GLN A 609 14.14 -5.23 46.94
N GLU A 610 13.14 -4.73 47.65
CA GLU A 610 12.27 -5.58 48.47
C GLU A 610 11.39 -6.48 47.59
N ARG A 611 10.92 -5.96 46.47
CA ARG A 611 10.17 -6.75 45.50
C ARG A 611 11.01 -7.80 44.78
N LEU A 612 12.25 -7.49 44.42
CA LEU A 612 13.19 -8.47 43.84
C LEU A 612 13.56 -9.57 44.85
N ALA A 613 13.79 -9.21 46.11
CA ALA A 613 14.06 -10.18 47.14
C ALA A 613 12.86 -11.11 47.40
N SER A 614 11.64 -10.57 47.39
CA SER A 614 10.42 -11.36 47.56
C SER A 614 10.19 -12.29 46.38
N LEU A 615 10.49 -11.86 45.16
CA LEU A 615 10.41 -12.66 43.93
C LEU A 615 11.47 -13.79 43.91
N GLU A 616 12.69 -13.51 44.36
CA GLU A 616 13.74 -14.55 44.48
C GLU A 616 13.37 -15.59 45.53
N GLU A 617 12.73 -15.17 46.62
CA GLU A 617 12.27 -16.08 47.67
C GLU A 617 11.10 -16.96 47.21
N GLU A 618 10.15 -16.37 46.46
CA GLU A 618 9.06 -17.12 45.81
C GLU A 618 9.59 -18.12 44.76
N LEU A 619 10.57 -17.73 43.95
CA LEU A 619 11.20 -18.62 42.97
C LEU A 619 11.95 -19.78 43.65
N ARG A 620 12.67 -19.53 44.74
CA ARG A 620 13.33 -20.59 45.55
C ARG A 620 12.33 -21.53 46.20
N ALA A 621 11.23 -21.00 46.74
CA ALA A 621 10.17 -21.83 47.33
C ALA A 621 9.51 -22.73 46.28
N ARG A 622 9.32 -22.23 45.06
CA ARG A 622 8.77 -23.01 43.93
C ARG A 622 9.75 -24.07 43.41
N GLN A 623 11.05 -23.79 43.40
CA GLN A 623 12.08 -24.79 43.05
C GLN A 623 12.15 -25.91 44.07
N LEU A 624 12.11 -25.61 45.34
CA LEU A 624 12.12 -26.61 46.43
C LEU A 624 10.84 -27.49 46.43
N GLY A 625 9.69 -26.91 46.05
CA GLY A 625 8.43 -27.69 45.87
C GLY A 625 8.49 -28.65 44.69
N ARG A 626 9.15 -28.31 43.59
CA ARG A 626 9.34 -29.19 42.43
C ARG A 626 10.29 -30.37 42.73
N ASP A 627 11.34 -30.11 43.48
CA ASP A 627 12.32 -31.17 43.86
C ASP A 627 11.70 -32.21 44.81
N GLN A 628 10.71 -31.82 45.62
CA GLN A 628 9.95 -32.75 46.48
C GLN A 628 8.91 -33.58 45.72
N GLU A 629 8.29 -33.05 44.68
CA GLU A 629 7.36 -33.82 43.81
C GLU A 629 8.08 -34.81 42.88
N THR A 630 9.35 -34.55 42.55
CA THR A 630 10.17 -35.46 41.71
C THR A 630 10.85 -36.59 42.51
N GLN A 631 10.96 -36.49 43.82
CA GLN A 631 11.50 -37.54 44.67
C GLN A 631 10.44 -38.44 45.31
N GLY A 632 9.16 -38.17 45.08
CA GLY A 632 8.02 -38.92 45.60
C GLY A 632 7.30 -39.81 44.59
N LYS A 633 7.92 -40.10 43.43
CA LYS A 633 7.41 -41.07 42.44
C LYS A 633 8.41 -42.16 42.14
#